data_affdbeab07dac26928ca652c37753b8a
#
_entry.id   affdbeab07dac26928ca652c37753b8a
#
_cell.length_a   1.000
_cell.length_b   1.000
_cell.length_c   1.000
_cell.angle_alpha   90.00
_cell.angle_beta   90.00
_cell.angle_gamma   90.00
#
_symmetry.space_group_name_H-M   'P 1'
#
loop_
_entity.id
_entity.type
_entity.pdbx_description
1 polymer ?
#
loop_
_entity_poly.entity_id
_entity_poly.type
_entity_poly.pdbx_seq_one_letter_code
_entity_poly.pdbx_strand_id
1 'polypeptide(L)'
;RRVVLLVDVSGSMSGYADALLRLAHRVVTTNPRAEVFTVGTRLTHVTRALRSRDCERALVAAGETVPDWSGGTRLGESLRAFLDRWGRRGMARGAVVVVFSDGWERGDTELLGEQVRRLRRVAHRVVWVNPHRGKEGYEAVQRGVLAVLPHVDDFVAGHSLATYAKVLEVVARA
;
A
#
# COMPACT_ATOMS: atom_id res chain seq x y z
N ARG A 1 15.41 8.13 3.05
CA ARG A 1 14.63 8.21 1.81
C ARG A 1 13.17 8.49 2.07
N ARG A 2 12.47 8.96 1.04
CA ARG A 2 11.00 9.06 1.09
C ARG A 2 10.40 7.65 1.09
N VAL A 3 9.36 7.47 1.89
CA VAL A 3 8.58 6.24 1.94
C VAL A 3 7.14 6.56 1.57
N VAL A 4 6.57 5.78 0.66
CA VAL A 4 5.16 5.89 0.29
C VAL A 4 4.46 4.58 0.62
N LEU A 5 3.41 4.65 1.41
CA LEU A 5 2.57 3.50 1.72
C LEU A 5 1.25 3.62 0.95
N LEU A 6 0.91 2.58 0.23
CA LEU A 6 -0.38 2.41 -0.45
C LEU A 6 -1.12 1.27 0.23
N VAL A 7 -2.16 1.59 1.00
CA VAL A 7 -2.87 0.64 1.85
C VAL A 7 -4.23 0.33 1.25
N ASP A 8 -4.40 -0.90 0.81
CA ASP A 8 -5.68 -1.42 0.33
C ASP A 8 -6.66 -1.57 1.50
N VAL A 9 -7.80 -0.93 1.39
CA VAL A 9 -8.87 -0.92 2.39
C VAL A 9 -10.15 -1.60 1.88
N SER A 10 -10.03 -2.45 0.87
CA SER A 10 -11.13 -3.25 0.34
C SER A 10 -11.70 -4.24 1.36
N GLY A 11 -12.86 -4.82 1.03
CA GLY A 11 -13.52 -5.80 1.89
C GLY A 11 -12.66 -7.01 2.24
N SER A 12 -11.87 -7.52 1.29
CA SER A 12 -10.95 -8.63 1.53
C SER A 12 -9.79 -8.28 2.48
N MET A 13 -9.46 -6.99 2.61
CA MET A 13 -8.43 -6.45 3.48
C MET A 13 -8.96 -6.00 4.85
N SER A 14 -10.28 -6.03 5.10
CA SER A 14 -10.92 -5.47 6.28
C SER A 14 -10.37 -6.01 7.62
N GLY A 15 -9.98 -7.29 7.66
CA GLY A 15 -9.35 -7.90 8.83
C GLY A 15 -7.94 -7.39 9.16
N TYR A 16 -7.31 -6.65 8.25
CA TYR A 16 -5.94 -6.14 8.39
C TYR A 16 -5.89 -4.61 8.46
N ALA A 17 -6.96 -3.92 8.08
CA ALA A 17 -6.97 -2.47 7.88
C ALA A 17 -6.55 -1.70 9.13
N ASP A 18 -7.05 -2.04 10.31
CA ASP A 18 -6.68 -1.38 11.57
C ASP A 18 -5.18 -1.51 11.86
N ALA A 19 -4.63 -2.71 11.79
CA ALA A 19 -3.20 -2.96 12.02
C ALA A 19 -2.32 -2.23 11.01
N LEU A 20 -2.73 -2.19 9.73
CA LEU A 20 -2.00 -1.48 8.67
C LEU A 20 -2.04 0.04 8.86
N LEU A 21 -3.16 0.59 9.30
CA LEU A 21 -3.25 2.04 9.60
C LEU A 21 -2.44 2.41 10.84
N ARG A 22 -2.38 1.56 11.87
CA ARG A 22 -1.48 1.75 13.03
C ARG A 22 -0.01 1.73 12.61
N LEU A 23 0.36 0.79 11.73
CA LEU A 23 1.70 0.77 11.14
C LEU A 23 1.98 2.05 10.35
N ALA A 24 1.04 2.46 9.50
CA ALA A 24 1.16 3.69 8.73
C ALA A 24 1.29 4.94 9.61
N HIS A 25 0.48 5.03 10.68
CA HIS A 25 0.60 6.09 11.69
C HIS A 25 2.01 6.13 12.29
N ARG A 26 2.54 4.98 12.71
CA ARG A 26 3.90 4.92 13.26
C ARG A 26 4.96 5.36 12.24
N VAL A 27 4.81 4.97 10.99
CA VAL A 27 5.74 5.37 9.92
C VAL A 27 5.71 6.89 9.69
N VAL A 28 4.53 7.52 9.61
CA VAL A 28 4.45 8.98 9.38
C VAL A 28 4.86 9.81 10.58
N THR A 29 4.69 9.30 11.80
CA THR A 29 5.12 10.02 13.01
C THR A 29 6.63 9.94 13.24
N THR A 30 7.29 8.89 12.73
CA THR A 30 8.74 8.70 12.87
C THR A 30 9.51 9.17 11.64
N ASN A 31 8.89 9.24 10.46
CA ASN A 31 9.50 9.68 9.22
C ASN A 31 8.75 10.87 8.61
N PRO A 32 9.27 12.11 8.72
CA PRO A 32 8.62 13.29 8.16
C PRO A 32 8.43 13.26 6.64
N ARG A 33 9.19 12.40 5.94
CA ARG A 33 9.11 12.23 4.48
C ARG A 33 8.21 11.07 4.07
N ALA A 34 7.51 10.45 5.01
CA ALA A 34 6.55 9.40 4.70
C ALA A 34 5.23 9.97 4.23
N GLU A 35 4.65 9.32 3.23
CA GLU A 35 3.34 9.62 2.69
C GLU A 35 2.48 8.36 2.67
N VAL A 36 1.20 8.50 2.97
CA VAL A 36 0.26 7.39 3.05
C VAL A 36 -0.98 7.68 2.23
N PHE A 37 -1.36 6.71 1.43
CA PHE A 37 -2.60 6.71 0.67
C PHE A 37 -3.38 5.44 1.00
N THR A 38 -4.69 5.54 1.04
CA THR A 38 -5.56 4.37 0.99
C THR A 38 -6.04 4.12 -0.42
N VAL A 39 -6.14 2.85 -0.76
CA VAL A 39 -6.61 2.36 -2.05
C VAL A 39 -7.91 1.58 -1.81
N GLY A 40 -8.97 2.03 -2.41
CA GLY A 40 -10.30 1.43 -2.33
C GLY A 40 -11.05 1.68 -3.63
N THR A 41 -12.29 2.12 -3.58
CA THR A 41 -12.98 2.64 -4.76
C THR A 41 -12.34 3.92 -5.27
N ARG A 42 -11.64 4.64 -4.40
CA ARG A 42 -10.84 5.83 -4.71
C ARG A 42 -9.50 5.77 -4.03
N LEU A 43 -8.54 6.43 -4.64
CA LEU A 43 -7.27 6.75 -3.99
C LEU A 43 -7.44 7.97 -3.08
N THR A 44 -7.12 7.82 -1.80
CA THR A 44 -7.25 8.90 -0.80
C THR A 44 -5.92 9.16 -0.11
N HIS A 45 -5.47 10.43 -0.08
CA HIS A 45 -4.25 10.84 0.60
C HIS A 45 -4.55 11.09 2.09
N VAL A 46 -4.08 10.22 2.97
CA VAL A 46 -4.43 10.23 4.41
C VAL A 46 -3.27 10.64 5.33
N THR A 47 -2.13 11.03 4.78
CA THR A 47 -0.94 11.41 5.56
C THR A 47 -1.26 12.45 6.63
N ARG A 48 -2.00 13.50 6.27
CA ARG A 48 -2.32 14.60 7.21
C ARG A 48 -3.15 14.10 8.39
N ALA A 49 -4.14 13.25 8.13
CA ALA A 49 -4.98 12.66 9.18
C ALA A 49 -4.13 11.78 10.13
N LEU A 50 -3.19 11.01 9.58
CA LEU A 50 -2.33 10.11 10.35
C LEU A 50 -1.20 10.83 11.11
N ARG A 51 -0.97 12.11 10.93
CA ARG A 51 0.09 12.86 11.66
C ARG A 51 -0.29 13.31 13.07
N SER A 52 -1.51 13.05 13.53
CA SER A 52 -1.87 13.28 14.93
C SER A 52 -0.94 12.48 15.86
N ARG A 53 -0.54 13.06 17.00
CA ARG A 53 0.27 12.33 17.99
C ARG A 53 -0.50 11.19 18.64
N ASP A 54 -1.79 11.38 18.82
CA ASP A 54 -2.70 10.36 19.34
C ASP A 54 -3.10 9.40 18.23
N CYS A 55 -2.74 8.13 18.38
CA CYS A 55 -2.99 7.10 17.38
C CYS A 55 -4.49 6.89 17.14
N GLU A 56 -5.31 6.84 18.20
CA GLU A 56 -6.75 6.60 18.05
C GLU A 56 -7.42 7.76 17.30
N ARG A 57 -7.06 9.00 17.63
CA ARG A 57 -7.54 10.17 16.87
C ARG A 57 -7.08 10.17 15.43
N ALA A 58 -5.84 9.74 15.17
CA ALA A 58 -5.32 9.62 13.82
C ALA A 58 -6.12 8.60 12.99
N LEU A 59 -6.45 7.45 13.59
CA LEU A 59 -7.22 6.41 12.91
C LEU A 59 -8.66 6.86 12.63
N VAL A 60 -9.31 7.52 13.58
CA VAL A 60 -10.64 8.11 13.40
C VAL A 60 -10.62 9.12 12.25
N ALA A 61 -9.67 10.07 12.27
CA ALA A 61 -9.55 11.07 11.22
C ALA A 61 -9.25 10.49 9.84
N ALA A 62 -8.42 9.45 9.77
CA ALA A 62 -8.20 8.71 8.53
C ALA A 62 -9.47 8.00 8.07
N GLY A 63 -10.21 7.40 9.00
CA GLY A 63 -11.49 6.75 8.73
C GLY A 63 -12.53 7.70 8.12
N GLU A 64 -12.63 8.91 8.65
CA GLU A 64 -13.54 9.96 8.16
C GLU A 64 -13.10 10.49 6.78
N THR A 65 -11.81 10.44 6.46
CA THR A 65 -11.28 10.91 5.18
C THR A 65 -11.54 9.92 4.04
N VAL A 66 -11.59 8.63 4.34
CA VAL A 66 -11.83 7.57 3.35
C VAL A 66 -13.32 7.41 3.10
N PRO A 67 -13.80 7.66 1.86
CA PRO A 67 -15.24 7.72 1.58
C PRO A 67 -15.92 6.35 1.60
N ASP A 68 -15.18 5.28 1.41
CA ASP A 68 -15.76 3.95 1.19
C ASP A 68 -14.82 2.85 1.71
N TRP A 69 -15.08 2.42 2.93
CA TRP A 69 -14.42 1.28 3.55
C TRP A 69 -15.09 -0.03 3.10
N SER A 70 -14.28 -1.05 2.87
CA SER A 70 -14.77 -2.37 2.47
C SER A 70 -15.48 -2.43 1.11
N GLY A 71 -15.32 -1.40 0.29
CA GLY A 71 -15.75 -1.40 -1.11
C GLY A 71 -14.87 -2.30 -1.99
N GLY A 72 -15.17 -2.36 -3.26
CA GLY A 72 -14.32 -3.03 -4.25
C GLY A 72 -13.08 -2.21 -4.57
N THR A 73 -11.96 -2.87 -4.83
CA THR A 73 -10.71 -2.20 -5.18
C THR A 73 -10.41 -2.27 -6.66
N ARG A 74 -10.05 -1.13 -7.23
CA ARG A 74 -9.51 -1.01 -8.57
C ARG A 74 -8.05 -0.55 -8.44
N LEU A 75 -7.19 -1.51 -8.14
CA LEU A 75 -5.77 -1.26 -7.87
C LEU A 75 -5.06 -0.59 -9.04
N GLY A 76 -5.28 -1.08 -10.26
CA GLY A 76 -4.68 -0.51 -11.45
C GLY A 76 -5.07 0.95 -11.68
N GLU A 77 -6.35 1.28 -11.54
CA GLU A 77 -6.83 2.66 -11.67
C GLU A 77 -6.30 3.57 -10.54
N SER A 78 -6.23 3.06 -9.32
CA SER A 78 -5.70 3.80 -8.17
C SER A 78 -4.20 4.07 -8.31
N LEU A 79 -3.42 3.08 -8.76
CA LEU A 79 -2.00 3.27 -9.04
C LEU A 79 -1.76 4.25 -10.20
N ARG A 80 -2.59 4.20 -11.24
CA ARG A 80 -2.56 5.20 -12.31
C ARG A 80 -2.82 6.60 -11.75
N ALA A 81 -3.88 6.76 -10.96
CA ALA A 81 -4.21 8.04 -10.33
C ALA A 81 -3.08 8.54 -9.42
N PHE A 82 -2.45 7.66 -8.64
CA PHE A 82 -1.29 7.99 -7.83
C PHE A 82 -0.12 8.49 -8.69
N LEU A 83 0.25 7.74 -9.72
CA LEU A 83 1.36 8.10 -10.61
C LEU A 83 1.12 9.42 -11.33
N ASP A 84 -0.09 9.64 -11.83
CA ASP A 84 -0.40 10.83 -12.62
C ASP A 84 -0.51 12.11 -11.77
N ARG A 85 -1.06 12.00 -10.55
CA ARG A 85 -1.27 13.16 -9.67
C ARG A 85 -0.06 13.49 -8.80
N TRP A 86 0.61 12.49 -8.23
CA TRP A 86 1.67 12.68 -7.23
C TRP A 86 2.98 11.99 -7.60
N GLY A 87 2.92 10.76 -8.13
CA GLY A 87 4.08 9.90 -8.29
C GLY A 87 5.14 10.47 -9.21
N ARG A 88 4.76 10.83 -10.44
CA ARG A 88 5.69 11.35 -11.47
C ARG A 88 6.23 12.73 -11.14
N ARG A 89 5.49 13.53 -10.37
CA ARG A 89 5.89 14.88 -9.93
C ARG A 89 6.87 14.86 -8.75
N GLY A 90 7.34 13.71 -8.33
CA GLY A 90 8.41 13.57 -7.35
C GLY A 90 8.06 12.73 -6.11
N MET A 91 6.80 12.39 -5.85
CA MET A 91 6.46 11.64 -4.63
C MET A 91 6.94 10.18 -4.69
N ALA A 92 6.84 9.52 -5.85
CA ALA A 92 7.37 8.18 -6.06
C ALA A 92 8.83 8.16 -6.53
N ARG A 93 9.33 9.28 -7.09
CA ARG A 93 10.68 9.31 -7.65
C ARG A 93 11.75 9.08 -6.58
N GLY A 94 12.51 7.99 -6.73
CA GLY A 94 13.54 7.59 -5.80
C GLY A 94 13.03 7.19 -4.40
N ALA A 95 11.71 7.03 -4.23
CA ALA A 95 11.09 6.58 -2.99
C ALA A 95 11.10 5.06 -2.87
N VAL A 96 10.99 4.56 -1.64
CA VAL A 96 10.55 3.20 -1.37
C VAL A 96 9.03 3.22 -1.32
N VAL A 97 8.40 2.47 -2.22
CA VAL A 97 6.94 2.38 -2.29
C VAL A 97 6.50 1.00 -1.80
N VAL A 98 5.68 0.98 -0.77
CA VAL A 98 5.14 -0.25 -0.18
C VAL A 98 3.65 -0.32 -0.47
N VAL A 99 3.22 -1.38 -1.14
CA VAL A 99 1.82 -1.65 -1.43
C VAL A 99 1.35 -2.79 -0.54
N PHE A 100 0.36 -2.52 0.30
CA PHE A 100 -0.31 -3.52 1.13
C PHE A 100 -1.63 -3.92 0.45
N SER A 101 -1.67 -5.07 -0.17
CA SER A 101 -2.87 -5.60 -0.84
C SER A 101 -2.76 -7.10 -1.05
N ASP A 102 -3.89 -7.79 -0.98
CA ASP A 102 -4.00 -9.19 -1.38
C ASP A 102 -4.01 -9.39 -2.90
N GLY A 103 -4.00 -8.29 -3.66
CA GLY A 103 -3.96 -8.31 -5.12
C GLY A 103 -5.29 -8.61 -5.78
N TRP A 104 -6.40 -8.61 -5.02
CA TRP A 104 -7.71 -8.80 -5.62
C TRP A 104 -8.11 -7.57 -6.43
N GLU A 105 -7.96 -7.68 -7.76
CA GLU A 105 -8.31 -6.62 -8.70
C GLU A 105 -9.71 -6.85 -9.29
N ARG A 106 -10.62 -5.90 -9.11
CA ARG A 106 -11.94 -5.92 -9.75
C ARG A 106 -11.94 -5.37 -11.17
N GLY A 107 -10.92 -4.60 -11.51
CA GLY A 107 -10.75 -4.01 -12.82
C GLY A 107 -9.88 -4.86 -13.74
N ASP A 108 -9.10 -4.16 -14.56
CA ASP A 108 -8.19 -4.75 -15.53
C ASP A 108 -6.84 -5.09 -14.88
N THR A 109 -6.50 -6.37 -14.82
CA THR A 109 -5.21 -6.87 -14.30
C THR A 109 -4.03 -6.49 -15.18
N GLU A 110 -4.22 -6.30 -16.49
CA GLU A 110 -3.16 -5.80 -17.38
C GLU A 110 -2.81 -4.36 -17.03
N LEU A 111 -3.83 -3.53 -16.79
CA LEU A 111 -3.63 -2.17 -16.30
C LEU A 111 -2.85 -2.17 -14.99
N LEU A 112 -3.19 -3.05 -14.04
CA LEU A 112 -2.48 -3.17 -12.78
C LEU A 112 -0.99 -3.48 -13.01
N GLY A 113 -0.67 -4.48 -13.80
CA GLY A 113 0.71 -4.86 -14.14
C GLY A 113 1.46 -3.71 -14.81
N GLU A 114 0.82 -3.00 -15.74
CA GLU A 114 1.41 -1.82 -16.39
C GLU A 114 1.73 -0.71 -15.39
N GLN A 115 0.82 -0.40 -14.47
CA GLN A 115 1.04 0.67 -13.50
C GLN A 115 2.15 0.30 -12.50
N VAL A 116 2.24 -0.94 -12.06
CA VAL A 116 3.35 -1.40 -11.19
C VAL A 116 4.68 -1.33 -11.95
N ARG A 117 4.71 -1.71 -13.22
CA ARG A 117 5.90 -1.53 -14.08
C ARG A 117 6.30 -0.06 -14.22
N ARG A 118 5.33 0.86 -14.40
CA ARG A 118 5.59 2.31 -14.43
C ARG A 118 6.12 2.80 -13.09
N LEU A 119 5.55 2.35 -11.99
CA LEU A 119 5.98 2.67 -10.63
C LEU A 119 7.44 2.23 -10.42
N ARG A 120 7.78 0.99 -10.82
CA ARG A 120 9.12 0.43 -10.71
C ARG A 120 10.19 1.27 -11.43
N ARG A 121 9.84 1.92 -12.54
CA ARG A 121 10.76 2.77 -13.31
C ARG A 121 11.11 4.09 -12.60
N VAL A 122 10.28 4.59 -11.71
CA VAL A 122 10.47 5.87 -11.02
C VAL A 122 10.85 5.71 -9.56
N ALA A 123 10.34 4.66 -8.90
CA ALA A 123 10.67 4.34 -7.52
C ALA A 123 12.11 3.82 -7.38
N HIS A 124 12.68 3.98 -6.20
CA HIS A 124 13.93 3.31 -5.84
C HIS A 124 13.69 1.82 -5.60
N ARG A 125 12.60 1.50 -4.92
CA ARG A 125 12.21 0.11 -4.61
C ARG A 125 10.69 0.01 -4.50
N VAL A 126 10.14 -1.08 -5.02
CA VAL A 126 8.73 -1.42 -4.90
C VAL A 126 8.59 -2.71 -4.10
N VAL A 127 7.91 -2.63 -2.98
CA VAL A 127 7.65 -3.75 -2.06
C VAL A 127 6.14 -4.05 -2.09
N TRP A 128 5.79 -5.27 -2.38
CA TRP A 128 4.41 -5.73 -2.29
C TRP A 128 4.23 -6.59 -1.05
N VAL A 129 3.30 -6.21 -0.18
CA VAL A 129 2.99 -6.91 1.06
C VAL A 129 1.60 -7.51 0.94
N ASN A 130 1.54 -8.84 0.87
CA ASN A 130 0.29 -9.57 0.80
C ASN A 130 -0.01 -10.21 2.17
N PRO A 131 -1.09 -9.81 2.86
CA PRO A 131 -1.41 -10.34 4.18
C PRO A 131 -1.78 -11.81 4.17
N HIS A 132 -2.18 -12.35 3.03
CA HIS A 132 -2.55 -13.77 2.91
C HIS A 132 -1.36 -14.70 2.69
N ARG A 133 -0.22 -14.20 2.23
CA ARG A 133 0.97 -15.03 1.88
C ARG A 133 1.56 -15.74 3.09
N GLY A 134 1.26 -15.84 4.11
CA GLY A 134 1.82 -16.62 5.21
C GLY A 134 0.84 -17.63 5.76
N LYS A 135 -0.36 -17.69 5.20
CA LYS A 135 -1.37 -18.66 5.62
C LYS A 135 -1.15 -20.01 4.94
N GLU A 136 -1.42 -21.06 5.69
CA GLU A 136 -1.41 -22.42 5.17
C GLU A 136 -2.36 -22.55 3.97
N GLY A 137 -1.94 -23.20 2.90
CA GLY A 137 -2.73 -23.34 1.67
C GLY A 137 -2.78 -22.12 0.76
N TYR A 138 -1.96 -21.07 1.03
CA TYR A 138 -1.89 -19.92 0.13
C TYR A 138 -1.28 -20.32 -1.22
N GLU A 139 -2.06 -20.15 -2.25
CA GLU A 139 -1.60 -20.21 -3.62
C GLU A 139 -1.64 -18.78 -4.22
N ALA A 140 -0.56 -18.38 -4.90
CA ALA A 140 -0.49 -17.07 -5.55
C ALA A 140 -1.30 -17.07 -6.87
N VAL A 141 -2.52 -17.59 -6.81
CA VAL A 141 -3.39 -17.79 -7.98
C VAL A 141 -4.23 -16.56 -8.31
N GLN A 142 -4.22 -15.53 -7.47
CA GLN A 142 -4.98 -14.32 -7.76
C GLN A 142 -4.37 -13.58 -8.95
N ARG A 143 -5.21 -13.30 -9.92
CA ARG A 143 -4.78 -12.70 -11.20
C ARG A 143 -4.01 -11.39 -11.02
N GLY A 144 -4.40 -10.58 -10.04
CA GLY A 144 -3.70 -9.34 -9.73
C GLY A 144 -2.29 -9.57 -9.19
N VAL A 145 -2.10 -10.56 -8.31
CA VAL A 145 -0.77 -10.93 -7.78
C VAL A 145 0.15 -11.39 -8.92
N LEU A 146 -0.35 -12.23 -9.81
CA LEU A 146 0.42 -12.69 -10.99
C LEU A 146 0.84 -11.54 -11.90
N ALA A 147 -0.03 -10.53 -12.04
CA ALA A 147 0.28 -9.35 -12.86
C ALA A 147 1.37 -8.46 -12.25
N VAL A 148 1.50 -8.39 -10.91
CA VAL A 148 2.46 -7.51 -10.25
C VAL A 148 3.80 -8.17 -9.97
N LEU A 149 3.85 -9.49 -9.74
CA LEU A 149 5.06 -10.22 -9.35
C LEU A 149 6.28 -9.93 -10.23
N PRO A 150 6.18 -9.85 -11.57
CA PRO A 150 7.35 -9.56 -12.41
C PRO A 150 7.93 -8.15 -12.25
N HIS A 151 7.20 -7.25 -11.58
CA HIS A 151 7.51 -5.82 -11.53
C HIS A 151 7.81 -5.29 -10.12
N VAL A 152 7.81 -6.14 -9.10
CA VAL A 152 8.15 -5.76 -7.72
C VAL A 152 9.55 -6.24 -7.36
N ASP A 153 10.22 -5.50 -6.47
CA ASP A 153 11.54 -5.90 -5.96
C ASP A 153 11.42 -6.93 -4.85
N ASP A 154 10.40 -6.79 -4.01
CA ASP A 154 10.13 -7.72 -2.91
C ASP A 154 8.64 -8.05 -2.84
N PHE A 155 8.39 -9.33 -2.55
CA PHE A 155 7.04 -9.82 -2.25
C PHE A 155 7.06 -10.50 -0.88
N VAL A 156 6.39 -9.89 0.10
CA VAL A 156 6.51 -10.22 1.52
C VAL A 156 5.15 -10.63 2.10
N ALA A 157 5.16 -11.59 3.04
CA ALA A 157 3.98 -11.92 3.85
C ALA A 157 3.70 -10.82 4.89
N GLY A 158 2.43 -10.43 5.10
CA GLY A 158 2.08 -9.24 5.83
C GLY A 158 0.99 -9.35 6.89
N HIS A 159 0.82 -10.50 7.57
CA HIS A 159 -0.29 -10.69 8.51
C HIS A 159 0.08 -10.73 10.00
N SER A 160 1.36 -10.57 10.34
CA SER A 160 1.83 -10.60 11.73
C SER A 160 2.75 -9.43 12.04
N LEU A 161 2.93 -9.13 13.34
CA LEU A 161 3.87 -8.10 13.80
C LEU A 161 5.31 -8.40 13.35
N ALA A 162 5.72 -9.68 13.34
CA ALA A 162 7.03 -10.10 12.86
C ALA A 162 7.20 -9.79 11.37
N THR A 163 6.14 -9.96 10.58
CA THR A 163 6.13 -9.64 9.15
C THR A 163 6.22 -8.14 8.92
N TYR A 164 5.52 -7.32 9.72
CA TYR A 164 5.61 -5.86 9.63
C TYR A 164 7.00 -5.36 10.03
N ALA A 165 7.64 -5.97 11.02
CA ALA A 165 9.04 -5.70 11.36
C ALA A 165 9.95 -5.97 10.17
N LYS A 166 9.77 -7.10 9.47
CA LYS A 166 10.51 -7.42 8.26
C LYS A 166 10.29 -6.41 7.13
N VAL A 167 9.06 -5.94 6.94
CA VAL A 167 8.76 -4.87 5.98
C VAL A 167 9.52 -3.59 6.33
N LEU A 168 9.53 -3.19 7.60
CA LEU A 168 10.27 -2.02 8.07
C LEU A 168 11.78 -2.19 7.86
N GLU A 169 12.34 -3.38 8.07
CA GLU A 169 13.75 -3.67 7.76
C GLU A 169 14.05 -3.50 6.26
N VAL A 170 13.21 -4.05 5.39
CA VAL A 170 13.36 -3.89 3.93
C VAL A 170 13.33 -2.41 3.55
N VAL A 171 12.41 -1.65 4.13
CA VAL A 171 12.29 -0.19 3.93
C VAL A 171 13.54 0.54 4.44
N ALA A 172 14.06 0.16 5.59
CA ALA A 172 15.23 0.81 6.20
C ALA A 172 16.54 0.56 5.43
N ARG A 173 16.67 -0.61 4.80
CA ARG A 173 17.86 -1.00 4.01
C ARG A 173 17.84 -0.45 2.57
N ALA A 174 16.69 0.03 2.11
CA ALA A 174 16.51 0.60 0.78
C ALA A 174 16.84 2.10 0.77
#